data_fbc3611a662ea14142b8971415c29c25
#
_entry.id   fbc3611a662ea14142b8971415c29c25
#
_cell.length_a   1.000
_cell.length_b   1.000
_cell.length_c   1.000
_cell.angle_alpha   90.00
_cell.angle_beta   90.00
_cell.angle_gamma   90.00
#
_symmetry.space_group_name_H-M   'P 1'
#
loop_
_entity.id
_entity.type
_entity.pdbx_description
1 polymer ?
#
loop_
_entity_poly.entity_id
_entity_poly.type
_entity_poly.pdbx_seq_one_letter_code
_entity_poly.pdbx_strand_id
1 'polypeptide(L)'
;AVAAVRMALGDARPERLLVLGSGAGRLTYDLHALLHPALTVAVDINPLLMAVARRMYAAERVDLYEFPVAPRDLASHALLRALTAPAPAEPGLQLVFGDAKQPPFAPGSFDTVVTPWLVDVVDTDLESLAATVNSLLAPGGRWVCTGTLFFQQADPAQAYSSEEVEEIVTGAGFEPPQLQASRQPYLASPASRHARVEEV
;
A
#
# COMPACT_ATOMS: atom_id res chain seq x y z
N ALA A 1 2.74 -6.32 -6.57
CA ALA A 1 1.90 -5.17 -6.18
C ALA A 1 1.64 -4.22 -7.37
N VAL A 2 2.67 -3.59 -8.03
CA VAL A 2 2.46 -2.63 -9.16
C VAL A 2 1.61 -3.25 -10.28
N ALA A 3 1.94 -4.46 -10.73
CA ALA A 3 1.19 -5.13 -11.79
C ALA A 3 -0.28 -5.39 -11.39
N ALA A 4 -0.53 -5.76 -10.13
CA ALA A 4 -1.90 -5.97 -9.62
C ALA A 4 -2.71 -4.66 -9.64
N VAL A 5 -2.14 -3.57 -9.12
CA VAL A 5 -2.79 -2.25 -9.16
C VAL A 5 -3.05 -1.81 -10.59
N ARG A 6 -2.09 -1.98 -11.50
CA ARG A 6 -2.25 -1.62 -12.92
C ARG A 6 -3.36 -2.43 -13.59
N MET A 7 -3.46 -3.72 -13.27
CA MET A 7 -4.50 -4.61 -13.78
C MET A 7 -5.89 -4.21 -13.25
N ALA A 8 -5.99 -3.92 -11.94
CA ALA A 8 -7.24 -3.46 -11.33
C ALA A 8 -7.71 -2.10 -11.89
N LEU A 9 -6.79 -1.22 -12.25
CA LEU A 9 -7.12 0.06 -12.87
C LEU A 9 -7.57 -0.08 -14.33
N GLY A 10 -7.17 -1.13 -15.04
CA GLY A 10 -7.51 -1.31 -16.45
C GLY A 10 -7.03 -0.13 -17.30
N ASP A 11 -7.93 0.51 -18.03
CA ASP A 11 -7.64 1.69 -18.87
C ASP A 11 -7.73 3.03 -18.10
N ALA A 12 -8.09 3.00 -16.81
CA ALA A 12 -8.18 4.21 -16.02
C ALA A 12 -6.83 4.93 -15.92
N ARG A 13 -6.87 6.24 -16.01
CA ARG A 13 -5.72 7.13 -15.90
C ARG A 13 -5.98 8.08 -14.72
N PRO A 14 -5.47 7.75 -13.53
CA PRO A 14 -5.61 8.62 -12.38
C PRO A 14 -4.91 9.96 -12.63
N GLU A 15 -5.58 11.05 -12.31
CA GLU A 15 -4.97 12.39 -12.28
C GLU A 15 -4.54 12.75 -10.86
N ARG A 16 -5.30 12.30 -9.85
CA ARG A 16 -5.04 12.55 -8.43
C ARG A 16 -5.07 11.23 -7.66
N LEU A 17 -3.89 10.65 -7.53
CA LEU A 17 -3.67 9.36 -6.87
C LEU A 17 -3.31 9.55 -5.40
N LEU A 18 -4.00 8.87 -4.51
CA LEU A 18 -3.65 8.75 -3.09
C LEU A 18 -3.18 7.33 -2.78
N VAL A 19 -2.07 7.18 -2.07
CA VAL A 19 -1.61 5.90 -1.53
C VAL A 19 -1.58 6.01 0.00
N LEU A 20 -2.49 5.30 0.67
CA LEU A 20 -2.57 5.20 2.13
C LEU A 20 -1.77 3.99 2.62
N GLY A 21 -0.92 4.17 3.62
CA GLY A 21 0.01 3.14 4.08
C GLY A 21 1.16 2.93 3.09
N SER A 22 1.75 4.02 2.60
CA SER A 22 2.77 4.00 1.54
C SER A 22 4.09 3.35 1.96
N GLY A 23 4.33 3.17 3.26
CA GLY A 23 5.55 2.59 3.79
C GLY A 23 6.81 3.37 3.36
N ALA A 24 7.83 2.62 2.93
CA ALA A 24 9.07 3.20 2.38
C ALA A 24 8.93 3.75 0.95
N GLY A 25 7.71 3.81 0.41
CA GLY A 25 7.36 4.56 -0.80
C GLY A 25 7.65 3.88 -2.14
N ARG A 26 8.18 2.66 -2.18
CA ARG A 26 8.57 2.03 -3.44
C ARG A 26 7.37 1.83 -4.38
N LEU A 27 6.27 1.30 -3.89
CA LEU A 27 5.07 1.11 -4.72
C LEU A 27 4.55 2.44 -5.25
N THR A 28 4.50 3.47 -4.39
CA THR A 28 4.04 4.80 -4.78
C THR A 28 4.92 5.42 -5.86
N TYR A 29 6.25 5.30 -5.72
CA TYR A 29 7.20 5.75 -6.72
C TYR A 29 6.96 5.06 -8.08
N ASP A 30 6.86 3.73 -8.07
CA ASP A 30 6.66 2.95 -9.29
C ASP A 30 5.31 3.26 -9.96
N LEU A 31 4.23 3.46 -9.16
CA LEU A 31 2.92 3.84 -9.69
C LEU A 31 2.94 5.25 -10.28
N HIS A 32 3.58 6.20 -9.61
CA HIS A 32 3.72 7.56 -10.11
C HIS A 32 4.46 7.59 -11.46
N ALA A 33 5.58 6.89 -11.54
CA ALA A 33 6.37 6.80 -12.77
C ALA A 33 5.67 6.04 -13.91
N LEU A 34 4.76 5.10 -13.58
CA LEU A 34 4.04 4.30 -14.58
C LEU A 34 2.77 5.00 -15.10
N LEU A 35 2.04 5.64 -14.22
CA LEU A 35 0.70 6.17 -14.51
C LEU A 35 0.73 7.65 -14.86
N HIS A 36 1.82 8.37 -14.52
CA HIS A 36 2.03 9.80 -14.76
C HIS A 36 0.84 10.68 -14.30
N PRO A 37 0.31 10.51 -13.07
CA PRO A 37 -0.75 11.37 -12.58
C PRO A 37 -0.23 12.80 -12.37
N ALA A 38 -1.11 13.79 -12.45
CA ALA A 38 -0.75 15.18 -12.15
C ALA A 38 -0.35 15.35 -10.67
N LEU A 39 -0.96 14.57 -9.78
CA LEU A 39 -0.65 14.53 -8.34
C LEU A 39 -0.67 13.09 -7.83
N THR A 40 0.38 12.70 -7.13
CA THR A 40 0.39 11.51 -6.26
C THR A 40 0.72 11.93 -4.84
N VAL A 41 -0.11 11.50 -3.89
CA VAL A 41 0.14 11.73 -2.47
C VAL A 41 0.38 10.38 -1.78
N ALA A 42 1.54 10.25 -1.14
CA ALA A 42 1.90 9.11 -0.30
C ALA A 42 1.68 9.46 1.16
N VAL A 43 0.84 8.70 1.86
CA VAL A 43 0.57 8.90 3.30
C VAL A 43 1.06 7.70 4.09
N ASP A 44 1.77 7.97 5.17
CA ASP A 44 2.13 6.94 6.15
C ASP A 44 2.25 7.56 7.54
N ILE A 45 1.96 6.75 8.57
CA ILE A 45 2.05 7.16 9.98
C ILE A 45 3.45 6.93 10.55
N ASN A 46 4.31 6.18 9.88
CA ASN A 46 5.64 5.87 10.37
C ASN A 46 6.68 6.88 9.85
N PRO A 47 7.20 7.77 10.71
CA PRO A 47 8.13 8.81 10.31
C PRO A 47 9.46 8.27 9.76
N LEU A 48 9.89 7.08 10.21
CA LEU A 48 11.13 6.46 9.74
C LEU A 48 10.96 5.96 8.29
N LEU A 49 9.84 5.33 7.97
CA LEU A 49 9.53 4.90 6.60
C LEU A 49 9.39 6.12 5.67
N MET A 50 8.76 7.19 6.15
CA MET A 50 8.64 8.45 5.40
C MET A 50 10.00 9.10 5.12
N ALA A 51 10.94 9.05 6.09
CA ALA A 51 12.30 9.53 5.88
C ALA A 51 13.05 8.71 4.82
N VAL A 52 12.86 7.39 4.80
CA VAL A 52 13.38 6.50 3.76
C VAL A 52 12.76 6.83 2.41
N ALA A 53 11.43 6.96 2.34
CA ALA A 53 10.70 7.30 1.12
C ALA A 53 11.19 8.62 0.52
N ARG A 54 11.37 9.66 1.33
CA ARG A 54 11.88 10.96 0.88
C ARG A 54 13.24 10.85 0.19
N ARG A 55 14.16 10.09 0.77
CA ARG A 55 15.48 9.86 0.20
C ARG A 55 15.41 9.03 -1.08
N MET A 56 14.57 8.00 -1.08
CA MET A 56 14.30 7.20 -2.28
C MET A 56 13.75 8.05 -3.43
N TYR A 57 12.81 8.96 -3.16
CA TYR A 57 12.24 9.85 -4.18
C TYR A 57 13.25 10.88 -4.71
N ALA A 58 14.29 11.20 -3.94
CA ALA A 58 15.40 12.03 -4.39
C ALA A 58 16.50 11.23 -5.13
N ALA A 59 16.30 9.93 -5.34
CA ALA A 59 17.30 8.99 -5.85
C ALA A 59 18.60 8.96 -5.00
N GLU A 60 18.50 9.31 -3.73
CA GLU A 60 19.62 9.18 -2.79
C GLU A 60 19.80 7.70 -2.41
N ARG A 61 21.07 7.33 -2.16
CA ARG A 61 21.36 6.01 -1.59
C ARG A 61 20.87 5.90 -0.16
N VAL A 62 20.16 4.81 0.14
CA VAL A 62 19.73 4.44 1.49
C VAL A 62 20.31 3.07 1.83
N ASP A 63 21.06 3.00 2.90
CA ASP A 63 21.61 1.74 3.41
C ASP A 63 20.69 1.21 4.52
N LEU A 64 20.09 0.04 4.29
CA LEU A 64 19.17 -0.65 5.22
C LEU A 64 19.64 -2.07 5.48
N TYR A 65 19.34 -2.59 6.67
CA TYR A 65 19.61 -3.98 6.98
C TYR A 65 18.38 -4.84 6.70
N GLU A 66 18.60 -5.90 5.92
CA GLU A 66 17.66 -7.00 5.78
C GLU A 66 17.94 -8.05 6.84
N PHE A 67 16.90 -8.48 7.55
CA PHE A 67 16.95 -9.56 8.54
C PHE A 67 16.17 -10.76 7.99
N PRO A 68 16.83 -11.75 7.40
CA PRO A 68 16.17 -12.97 6.92
C PRO A 68 15.43 -13.68 8.03
N VAL A 69 14.23 -14.18 7.76
CA VAL A 69 13.36 -14.85 8.76
C VAL A 69 14.04 -16.07 9.39
N ALA A 70 14.78 -16.84 8.61
CA ALA A 70 15.56 -18.00 9.05
C ALA A 70 16.93 -17.98 8.39
N PRO A 71 17.93 -17.26 8.94
CA PRO A 71 19.24 -17.12 8.34
C PRO A 71 19.92 -18.45 8.03
N ARG A 72 20.60 -18.53 6.89
CA ARG A 72 21.30 -19.78 6.48
C ARG A 72 22.57 -20.02 7.27
N ASP A 73 23.24 -18.94 7.66
CA ASP A 73 24.51 -18.94 8.40
C ASP A 73 24.68 -17.64 9.19
N LEU A 74 25.77 -17.51 9.90
CA LEU A 74 26.05 -16.31 10.72
C LEU A 74 26.20 -15.04 9.86
N ALA A 75 26.71 -15.13 8.65
CA ALA A 75 26.87 -13.98 7.77
C ALA A 75 25.52 -13.47 7.21
N SER A 76 24.50 -14.34 7.24
CA SER A 76 23.14 -14.04 6.77
C SER A 76 22.23 -13.45 7.84
N HIS A 77 22.70 -13.20 9.07
CA HIS A 77 21.85 -12.67 10.14
C HIS A 77 21.37 -11.23 9.88
N ALA A 78 22.22 -10.40 9.31
CA ALA A 78 21.91 -9.02 8.96
C ALA A 78 22.66 -8.64 7.68
N LEU A 79 21.94 -8.40 6.61
CA LEU A 79 22.52 -8.10 5.30
C LEU A 79 22.34 -6.62 4.98
N LEU A 80 23.45 -5.89 4.86
CA LEU A 80 23.39 -4.50 4.42
C LEU A 80 22.97 -4.44 2.95
N ARG A 81 21.87 -3.74 2.67
CA ARG A 81 21.35 -3.47 1.34
C ARG A 81 21.49 -2.00 1.02
N ALA A 82 22.24 -1.69 -0.01
CA ALA A 82 22.28 -0.35 -0.58
C ALA A 82 21.17 -0.22 -1.60
N LEU A 83 20.20 0.62 -1.30
CA LEU A 83 19.00 0.83 -2.11
C LEU A 83 19.06 2.24 -2.70
N THR A 84 18.66 2.38 -3.96
CA THR A 84 18.44 3.67 -4.60
C THR A 84 17.35 3.54 -5.66
N ALA A 85 16.58 4.58 -5.90
CA ALA A 85 15.69 4.64 -7.04
C ALA A 85 16.50 4.88 -8.34
N PRO A 86 16.01 4.45 -9.50
CA PRO A 86 16.71 4.62 -10.77
C PRO A 86 16.91 6.09 -11.18
N ALA A 87 16.00 6.96 -10.76
CA ALA A 87 16.05 8.40 -10.99
C ALA A 87 15.28 9.13 -9.86
N PRO A 88 15.44 10.44 -9.68
CA PRO A 88 14.54 11.23 -8.86
C PRO A 88 13.09 11.08 -9.33
N ALA A 89 12.15 11.10 -8.39
CA ALA A 89 10.73 11.06 -8.74
C ALA A 89 10.35 12.26 -9.62
N GLU A 90 9.45 12.03 -10.57
CA GLU A 90 8.89 13.09 -11.38
C GLU A 90 8.11 14.11 -10.50
N PRO A 91 7.96 15.36 -10.95
CA PRO A 91 7.15 16.35 -10.26
C PRO A 91 5.71 15.86 -10.03
N GLY A 92 5.11 16.23 -8.89
CA GLY A 92 3.75 15.85 -8.55
C GLY A 92 3.67 14.73 -7.49
N LEU A 93 4.77 14.07 -7.14
CA LEU A 93 4.82 13.10 -6.04
C LEU A 93 5.10 13.80 -4.72
N GLN A 94 4.19 13.67 -3.76
CA GLN A 94 4.26 14.31 -2.44
C GLN A 94 4.18 13.29 -1.32
N LEU A 95 4.86 13.60 -0.21
CA LEU A 95 4.84 12.82 1.02
C LEU A 95 4.06 13.59 2.09
N VAL A 96 3.11 12.93 2.74
CA VAL A 96 2.33 13.48 3.85
C VAL A 96 2.42 12.53 5.04
N PHE A 97 2.94 13.01 6.16
CA PHE A 97 2.87 12.30 7.43
C PHE A 97 1.42 12.39 7.95
N GLY A 98 0.76 11.24 8.12
CA GLY A 98 -0.64 11.22 8.53
C GLY A 98 -1.16 9.83 8.85
N ASP A 99 -2.28 9.80 9.56
CA ASP A 99 -3.00 8.57 9.89
C ASP A 99 -4.03 8.26 8.78
N ALA A 100 -3.99 7.04 8.26
CA ALA A 100 -4.95 6.57 7.25
C ALA A 100 -6.41 6.54 7.76
N LYS A 101 -6.61 6.51 9.07
CA LYS A 101 -7.94 6.59 9.70
C LYS A 101 -8.54 8.00 9.64
N GLN A 102 -7.70 9.02 9.61
CA GLN A 102 -8.10 10.43 9.57
C GLN A 102 -7.16 11.23 8.65
N PRO A 103 -7.13 10.91 7.36
CA PRO A 103 -6.23 11.58 6.43
C PRO A 103 -6.63 13.05 6.25
N PRO A 104 -5.63 13.98 6.23
CA PRO A 104 -5.89 15.42 6.31
C PRO A 104 -6.29 16.02 4.94
N PHE A 105 -7.27 15.44 4.28
CA PHE A 105 -7.70 15.88 2.95
C PHE A 105 -9.20 16.19 2.94
N ALA A 106 -9.59 17.11 2.06
CA ALA A 106 -10.99 17.41 1.84
C ALA A 106 -11.70 16.26 1.12
N PRO A 107 -13.02 16.07 1.35
CA PRO A 107 -13.80 15.09 0.61
C PRO A 107 -13.68 15.29 -0.91
N GLY A 108 -13.69 14.20 -1.67
CA GLY A 108 -13.62 14.22 -3.13
C GLY A 108 -12.29 14.70 -3.71
N SER A 109 -11.21 14.71 -2.92
CA SER A 109 -9.91 15.23 -3.36
C SER A 109 -9.18 14.33 -4.35
N PHE A 110 -9.54 13.05 -4.44
CA PHE A 110 -8.83 12.07 -5.26
C PHE A 110 -9.78 11.34 -6.21
N ASP A 111 -9.29 10.94 -7.37
CA ASP A 111 -10.01 10.05 -8.27
C ASP A 111 -9.61 8.58 -8.08
N THR A 112 -8.48 8.35 -7.44
CA THR A 112 -7.98 6.99 -7.17
C THR A 112 -7.32 6.93 -5.79
N VAL A 113 -7.72 5.95 -4.98
CA VAL A 113 -7.08 5.61 -3.70
C VAL A 113 -6.54 4.18 -3.79
N VAL A 114 -5.29 4.00 -3.37
CA VAL A 114 -4.63 2.68 -3.28
C VAL A 114 -4.25 2.42 -1.82
N THR A 115 -4.62 1.25 -1.30
CA THR A 115 -4.28 0.80 0.05
C THR A 115 -3.46 -0.50 -0.02
N PRO A 116 -2.12 -0.39 -0.14
CA PRO A 116 -1.28 -1.58 -0.22
C PRO A 116 -0.96 -2.11 1.18
N TRP A 117 -1.29 -3.37 1.47
CA TRP A 117 -0.97 -4.04 2.75
C TRP A 117 -1.37 -3.21 3.99
N LEU A 118 -2.52 -2.54 3.91
CA LEU A 118 -3.01 -1.65 4.94
C LEU A 118 -4.25 -2.19 5.63
N VAL A 119 -5.18 -2.76 4.86
CA VAL A 119 -6.53 -3.09 5.33
C VAL A 119 -6.52 -4.07 6.49
N ASP A 120 -5.59 -5.04 6.46
CA ASP A 120 -5.45 -6.09 7.46
C ASP A 120 -4.60 -5.69 8.69
N VAL A 121 -3.94 -4.53 8.66
CA VAL A 121 -3.04 -4.09 9.75
C VAL A 121 -3.45 -2.76 10.40
N VAL A 122 -4.32 -2.00 9.77
CA VAL A 122 -4.79 -0.74 10.34
C VAL A 122 -5.72 -1.03 11.54
N ASP A 123 -5.49 -0.33 12.63
CA ASP A 123 -6.30 -0.47 13.86
C ASP A 123 -7.63 0.30 13.73
N THR A 124 -8.50 -0.22 12.88
CA THR A 124 -9.90 0.24 12.69
C THR A 124 -10.71 -0.89 12.03
N ASP A 125 -12.01 -0.87 12.18
CA ASP A 125 -12.89 -1.77 11.44
C ASP A 125 -12.92 -1.41 9.94
N LEU A 126 -13.26 -2.40 9.11
CA LEU A 126 -13.27 -2.24 7.66
C LEU A 126 -14.35 -1.26 7.19
N GLU A 127 -15.49 -1.19 7.87
CA GLU A 127 -16.60 -0.28 7.53
C GLU A 127 -16.14 1.18 7.68
N SER A 128 -15.50 1.52 8.81
CA SER A 128 -14.95 2.85 9.07
C SER A 128 -13.85 3.24 8.06
N LEU A 129 -12.98 2.30 7.71
CA LEU A 129 -11.96 2.54 6.69
C LEU A 129 -12.58 2.76 5.31
N ALA A 130 -13.54 1.92 4.92
CA ALA A 130 -14.23 2.04 3.63
C ALA A 130 -14.99 3.36 3.51
N ALA A 131 -15.69 3.78 4.57
CA ALA A 131 -16.35 5.09 4.63
C ALA A 131 -15.34 6.25 4.49
N THR A 132 -14.20 6.14 5.17
CA THR A 132 -13.11 7.13 5.05
C THR A 132 -12.60 7.21 3.62
N VAL A 133 -12.27 6.09 3.01
CA VAL A 133 -11.78 6.04 1.62
C VAL A 133 -12.83 6.58 0.65
N ASN A 134 -14.11 6.18 0.82
CA ASN A 134 -15.19 6.68 -0.03
C ASN A 134 -15.34 8.20 0.06
N SER A 135 -15.22 8.77 1.26
CA SER A 135 -15.28 10.22 1.43
C SER A 135 -14.19 11.00 0.70
N LEU A 136 -13.00 10.41 0.55
CA LEU A 136 -11.86 11.02 -0.15
C LEU A 136 -11.98 10.96 -1.66
N LEU A 137 -12.76 10.03 -2.18
CA LEU A 137 -12.94 9.83 -3.61
C LEU A 137 -13.93 10.82 -4.22
N ALA A 138 -13.59 11.35 -5.37
CA ALA A 138 -14.53 12.04 -6.22
C ALA A 138 -15.61 11.05 -6.73
N PRO A 139 -16.80 11.54 -7.12
CA PRO A 139 -17.83 10.67 -7.70
C PRO A 139 -17.28 9.86 -8.89
N GLY A 140 -17.49 8.54 -8.87
CA GLY A 140 -16.93 7.61 -9.84
C GLY A 140 -15.45 7.29 -9.67
N GLY A 141 -14.84 7.75 -8.57
CA GLY A 141 -13.47 7.40 -8.20
C GLY A 141 -13.31 5.92 -7.85
N ARG A 142 -12.06 5.46 -7.79
CA ARG A 142 -11.72 4.05 -7.61
C ARG A 142 -10.90 3.81 -6.35
N TRP A 143 -11.27 2.79 -5.61
CA TRP A 143 -10.44 2.22 -4.55
C TRP A 143 -9.80 0.91 -5.05
N VAL A 144 -8.48 0.80 -4.93
CA VAL A 144 -7.72 -0.42 -5.22
C VAL A 144 -7.02 -0.86 -3.94
N CYS A 145 -7.41 -2.01 -3.43
CA CYS A 145 -6.76 -2.66 -2.31
C CYS A 145 -5.85 -3.78 -2.81
N THR A 146 -4.65 -3.89 -2.27
CA THR A 146 -3.75 -5.04 -2.49
C THR A 146 -3.16 -5.45 -1.16
N GLY A 147 -3.15 -6.73 -0.88
CA GLY A 147 -2.68 -7.28 0.38
C GLY A 147 -3.51 -8.48 0.79
N THR A 148 -3.26 -9.01 1.97
CA THR A 148 -3.99 -10.16 2.51
C THR A 148 -5.26 -9.71 3.22
N LEU A 149 -6.24 -10.59 3.29
CA LEU A 149 -7.39 -10.46 4.19
C LEU A 149 -7.13 -11.14 5.55
N PHE A 150 -5.87 -11.39 5.88
CA PHE A 150 -5.48 -11.91 7.19
C PHE A 150 -5.49 -10.79 8.23
N PHE A 151 -6.68 -10.44 8.68
CA PHE A 151 -6.88 -9.40 9.69
C PHE A 151 -6.24 -9.79 11.02
N GLN A 152 -5.24 -9.04 11.46
CA GLN A 152 -4.52 -9.28 12.70
C GLN A 152 -5.23 -8.60 13.90
N GLN A 153 -6.55 -8.52 13.85
CA GLN A 153 -7.35 -7.89 14.89
C GLN A 153 -7.39 -8.74 16.16
N ALA A 154 -7.44 -8.09 17.31
CA ALA A 154 -7.60 -8.76 18.60
C ALA A 154 -8.99 -9.40 18.74
N ASP A 155 -9.99 -8.87 18.05
CA ASP A 155 -11.35 -9.40 18.00
C ASP A 155 -11.51 -10.30 16.76
N PRO A 156 -11.76 -11.62 16.94
CA PRO A 156 -12.02 -12.53 15.82
C PRO A 156 -13.22 -12.13 14.95
N ALA A 157 -14.16 -11.35 15.47
CA ALA A 157 -15.30 -10.84 14.70
C ALA A 157 -14.88 -9.81 13.64
N GLN A 158 -13.66 -9.33 13.67
CA GLN A 158 -13.08 -8.44 12.66
C GLN A 158 -12.17 -9.17 11.66
N ALA A 159 -12.16 -10.50 11.66
CA ALA A 159 -11.52 -11.32 10.65
C ALA A 159 -12.55 -11.68 9.57
N TYR A 160 -12.69 -10.82 8.57
CA TYR A 160 -13.73 -10.91 7.55
C TYR A 160 -13.41 -11.93 6.46
N SER A 161 -14.44 -12.66 6.01
CA SER A 161 -14.39 -13.43 4.77
C SER A 161 -14.49 -12.51 3.54
N SER A 162 -14.23 -13.07 2.35
CA SER A 162 -14.37 -12.32 1.09
C SER A 162 -15.78 -11.78 0.88
N GLU A 163 -16.79 -12.56 1.25
CA GLU A 163 -18.20 -12.20 1.13
C GLU A 163 -18.58 -11.07 2.09
N GLU A 164 -18.08 -11.10 3.33
CA GLU A 164 -18.28 -10.03 4.30
C GLU A 164 -17.57 -8.74 3.85
N VAL A 165 -16.36 -8.84 3.29
CA VAL A 165 -15.66 -7.68 2.70
C VAL A 165 -16.50 -7.06 1.57
N GLU A 166 -17.08 -7.87 0.68
CA GLU A 166 -17.94 -7.39 -0.39
C GLU A 166 -19.18 -6.67 0.16
N GLU A 167 -19.85 -7.26 1.17
CA GLU A 167 -21.03 -6.67 1.81
C GLU A 167 -20.70 -5.33 2.49
N ILE A 168 -19.62 -5.29 3.28
CA ILE A 168 -19.19 -4.08 3.99
C ILE A 168 -18.83 -2.96 3.02
N VAL A 169 -18.04 -3.25 2.00
CA VAL A 169 -17.59 -2.26 1.02
C VAL A 169 -18.76 -1.72 0.20
N THR A 170 -19.69 -2.60 -0.19
CA THR A 170 -20.92 -2.20 -0.88
C THR A 170 -21.80 -1.34 0.02
N GLY A 171 -21.93 -1.72 1.29
CA GLY A 171 -22.66 -0.94 2.31
C GLY A 171 -22.05 0.46 2.53
N ALA A 172 -20.75 0.62 2.37
CA ALA A 172 -20.05 1.89 2.43
C ALA A 172 -20.21 2.76 1.15
N GLY A 173 -20.98 2.31 0.18
CA GLY A 173 -21.36 3.09 -1.02
C GLY A 173 -20.49 2.84 -2.27
N PHE A 174 -19.70 1.78 -2.27
CA PHE A 174 -19.01 1.33 -3.46
C PHE A 174 -19.88 0.39 -4.31
N GLU A 175 -19.55 0.26 -5.58
CA GLU A 175 -20.04 -0.85 -6.39
C GLU A 175 -19.44 -2.17 -5.89
N PRO A 176 -20.06 -3.35 -6.16
CA PRO A 176 -19.51 -4.64 -5.78
C PRO A 176 -18.06 -4.78 -6.24
N PRO A 177 -17.11 -5.13 -5.37
CA PRO A 177 -15.71 -5.19 -5.70
C PRO A 177 -15.38 -6.36 -6.63
N GLN A 178 -14.36 -6.19 -7.45
CA GLN A 178 -13.78 -7.30 -8.19
C GLN A 178 -12.65 -7.89 -7.35
N LEU A 179 -12.88 -9.08 -6.80
CA LEU A 179 -11.89 -9.78 -5.99
C LEU A 179 -11.05 -10.71 -6.88
N GLN A 180 -9.74 -10.69 -6.65
CA GLN A 180 -8.79 -11.53 -7.38
C GLN A 180 -7.73 -12.04 -6.42
N ALA A 181 -7.66 -13.36 -6.23
CA ALA A 181 -6.69 -13.98 -5.33
C ALA A 181 -5.45 -14.44 -6.10
N SER A 182 -4.28 -14.21 -5.51
CA SER A 182 -3.01 -14.75 -5.99
C SER A 182 -2.09 -15.11 -4.82
N ARG A 183 -1.19 -16.08 -5.03
CA ARG A 183 -0.18 -16.42 -4.03
C ARG A 183 1.11 -15.69 -4.32
N GLN A 184 1.59 -14.92 -3.36
CA GLN A 184 2.81 -14.14 -3.50
C GLN A 184 3.83 -14.48 -2.40
N PRO A 185 5.14 -14.52 -2.72
CA PRO A 185 6.16 -14.62 -1.70
C PRO A 185 6.15 -13.38 -0.81
N TYR A 186 6.08 -13.60 0.50
CA TYR A 186 6.18 -12.58 1.52
C TYR A 186 7.37 -12.88 2.41
N LEU A 187 8.16 -11.86 2.75
CA LEU A 187 9.41 -12.02 3.53
C LEU A 187 10.37 -13.07 2.91
N ALA A 188 10.41 -13.17 1.60
CA ALA A 188 11.29 -14.07 0.89
C ALA A 188 12.69 -13.43 0.71
N SER A 189 13.73 -14.18 1.09
CA SER A 189 15.12 -13.80 0.89
C SER A 189 15.94 -14.99 0.46
N PRO A 190 16.87 -14.86 -0.51
CA PRO A 190 17.81 -15.93 -0.86
C PRO A 190 18.70 -16.37 0.32
N ALA A 191 18.92 -15.47 1.30
CA ALA A 191 19.69 -15.73 2.50
C ALA A 191 18.88 -16.43 3.61
N SER A 192 17.58 -16.65 3.40
CA SER A 192 16.69 -17.34 4.34
C SER A 192 16.47 -18.80 3.91
N ARG A 193 16.36 -19.71 4.89
CA ARG A 193 15.89 -21.10 4.67
C ARG A 193 14.38 -21.19 4.60
N HIS A 194 13.67 -20.12 5.00
CA HIS A 194 12.22 -20.07 5.07
C HIS A 194 11.73 -18.81 4.37
N ALA A 195 10.60 -18.94 3.69
CA ALA A 195 9.83 -17.82 3.14
C ALA A 195 8.37 -18.03 3.49
N ARG A 196 7.65 -16.92 3.76
CA ARG A 196 6.18 -16.94 3.80
C ARG A 196 5.63 -16.78 2.40
N VAL A 197 4.51 -17.43 2.15
CA VAL A 197 3.68 -17.22 0.96
C VAL A 197 2.33 -16.78 1.47
N GLU A 198 1.87 -15.65 1.02
CA GLU A 198 0.55 -15.10 1.38
C GLU A 198 -0.39 -15.19 0.19
N GLU A 199 -1.65 -15.41 0.47
CA GLU A 199 -2.74 -15.19 -0.48
C GLU A 199 -3.14 -13.72 -0.42
N VAL A 200 -3.08 -13.07 -1.57
CA VAL A 200 -3.28 -11.62 -1.75
C VAL A 200 -4.34 -11.38 -2.80
#